data_b494f535cb0f7cc61885df307f1df3a3
#
_entry.id   b494f535cb0f7cc61885df307f1df3a3
#
_cell.length_a   1.000
_cell.length_b   1.000
_cell.length_c   1.000
_cell.angle_alpha   90.00
_cell.angle_beta   90.00
_cell.angle_gamma   90.00
#
_symmetry.space_group_name_H-M   'P 1'
#
loop_
_entity.id
_entity.type
_entity.pdbx_description
1 polymer ?
#
loop_
_entity_poly.entity_id
_entity_poly.type
_entity_poly.pdbx_seq_one_letter_code
_entity_poly.pdbx_strand_id
1 'polypeptide(L)'
;FLKDLPSSAIKLYITNNDGKFQIKQNINYEEAFFDIEDSVAHKKIIFCEDYAAKCIIESILQFIKKDVFFDVIFLSGGEATLITKYLPTIVSHKDFENKIFMILDGDMKKEFLFSERKLTVENSKNSNYLKECVKKTFGQEINVFPDSGNNKEQQKCEMYIKYLKYHNNSIYYLPDLTPELMLLK
;
A
#
# COMPACT_ATOMS: atom_id res chain seq x y z
N PHE A 1 28.91 -1.91 -17.10
CA PHE A 1 29.10 -0.53 -17.59
C PHE A 1 29.91 0.34 -16.61
N LEU A 2 29.48 0.52 -15.34
CA LEU A 2 30.25 1.32 -14.35
C LEU A 2 31.62 0.72 -14.01
N LYS A 3 31.78 -0.61 -14.06
CA LYS A 3 33.07 -1.30 -13.85
C LYS A 3 34.06 -1.05 -14.98
N ASP A 4 33.57 -0.81 -16.18
CA ASP A 4 34.39 -0.69 -17.39
C ASP A 4 34.83 0.75 -17.65
N LEU A 5 34.42 1.69 -16.81
CA LEU A 5 34.85 3.10 -16.92
C LEU A 5 36.30 3.26 -16.45
N PRO A 6 37.12 4.04 -17.17
CA PRO A 6 38.49 4.31 -16.75
C PRO A 6 38.52 5.03 -15.38
N SER A 7 39.59 4.80 -14.63
CA SER A 7 39.78 5.38 -13.29
C SER A 7 39.78 6.92 -13.29
N SER A 8 40.09 7.54 -14.47
CA SER A 8 40.03 8.98 -14.66
C SER A 8 38.62 9.53 -14.90
N ALA A 9 37.61 8.69 -15.08
CA ALA A 9 36.24 9.14 -15.31
C ALA A 9 35.64 9.70 -14.01
N ILE A 10 35.06 10.89 -14.10
CA ILE A 10 34.33 11.50 -13.00
C ILE A 10 32.95 10.80 -12.93
N LYS A 11 32.68 10.15 -11.82
CA LYS A 11 31.41 9.46 -11.58
C LYS A 11 30.55 10.32 -10.65
N LEU A 12 29.37 10.66 -11.11
CA LEU A 12 28.39 11.41 -10.32
C LEU A 12 27.19 10.50 -10.05
N TYR A 13 26.81 10.39 -8.80
CA TYR A 13 25.61 9.72 -8.37
C TYR A 13 24.63 10.75 -7.81
N ILE A 14 23.44 10.83 -8.38
CA ILE A 14 22.41 11.79 -8.01
C ILE A 14 21.24 11.05 -7.41
N THR A 15 20.91 11.36 -6.16
CA THR A 15 19.72 10.86 -5.47
C THR A 15 18.72 11.97 -5.27
N ASN A 16 17.44 11.62 -5.27
CA ASN A 16 16.35 12.54 -4.94
C ASN A 16 15.62 11.99 -3.70
N ASN A 17 15.82 12.68 -2.57
CA ASN A 17 15.12 12.39 -1.33
C ASN A 17 14.13 13.52 -1.06
N ASP A 18 12.83 13.23 -1.23
CA ASP A 18 11.73 14.17 -0.98
C ASP A 18 11.87 15.53 -1.69
N GLY A 19 12.27 15.49 -2.96
CA GLY A 19 12.47 16.68 -3.78
C GLY A 19 13.81 17.41 -3.57
N LYS A 20 14.68 16.88 -2.70
CA LYS A 20 16.03 17.38 -2.50
C LYS A 20 17.03 16.50 -3.23
N PHE A 21 17.74 17.07 -4.19
CA PHE A 21 18.81 16.38 -4.90
C PHE A 21 20.09 16.40 -4.09
N GLN A 22 20.70 15.22 -3.93
CA GLN A 22 22.04 15.07 -3.37
C GLN A 22 22.96 14.53 -4.45
N ILE A 23 24.17 15.06 -4.52
CA ILE A 23 25.19 14.66 -5.50
C ILE A 23 26.39 14.10 -4.73
N LYS A 24 26.70 12.82 -4.97
CA LYS A 24 27.93 12.18 -4.51
C LYS A 24 28.90 12.09 -5.69
N GLN A 25 30.15 12.53 -5.48
CA GLN A 25 31.21 12.42 -6.49
C GLN A 25 32.13 11.23 -6.18
N ASN A 26 32.69 10.66 -7.24
CA ASN A 26 33.65 9.56 -7.15
C ASN A 26 33.16 8.32 -6.39
N ILE A 27 31.86 8.07 -6.46
CA ILE A 27 31.26 6.87 -5.87
C ILE A 27 31.90 5.61 -6.49
N ASN A 28 32.25 4.62 -5.68
CA ASN A 28 32.70 3.35 -6.18
C ASN A 28 31.52 2.51 -6.68
N TYR A 29 31.81 1.44 -7.41
CA TYR A 29 30.79 0.56 -7.99
C TYR A 29 29.94 -0.11 -6.91
N GLU A 30 30.59 -0.62 -5.87
CA GLU A 30 29.94 -1.34 -4.78
C GLU A 30 28.96 -0.43 -4.02
N GLU A 31 29.36 0.81 -3.77
CA GLU A 31 28.52 1.78 -3.08
C GLU A 31 27.31 2.21 -3.93
N ALA A 32 27.52 2.47 -5.23
CA ALA A 32 26.42 2.76 -6.14
C ALA A 32 25.46 1.58 -6.29
N PHE A 33 25.99 0.37 -6.33
CA PHE A 33 25.20 -0.84 -6.46
C PHE A 33 24.41 -1.15 -5.18
N PHE A 34 25.02 -0.93 -4.02
CA PHE A 34 24.36 -1.07 -2.73
C PHE A 34 23.17 -0.11 -2.59
N ASP A 35 23.37 1.17 -2.91
CA ASP A 35 22.29 2.17 -2.88
C ASP A 35 21.14 1.80 -3.87
N ILE A 36 21.47 1.21 -5.03
CA ILE A 36 20.48 0.74 -6.01
C ILE A 36 19.80 -0.54 -5.52
N GLU A 37 20.57 -1.52 -5.02
CA GLU A 37 20.02 -2.77 -4.48
C GLU A 37 19.16 -2.51 -3.24
N ASP A 38 19.55 -1.62 -2.35
CA ASP A 38 18.74 -1.26 -1.18
C ASP A 38 17.41 -0.60 -1.60
N SER A 39 17.43 0.20 -2.66
CA SER A 39 16.21 0.76 -3.24
C SER A 39 15.33 -0.28 -3.93
N VAL A 40 15.91 -1.34 -4.49
CA VAL A 40 15.21 -2.47 -5.15
C VAL A 40 14.85 -3.57 -4.15
N ALA A 41 15.68 -3.77 -3.11
CA ALA A 41 15.44 -4.77 -2.05
C ALA A 41 14.16 -4.49 -1.23
N HIS A 42 13.63 -3.27 -1.30
CA HIS A 42 12.37 -2.91 -0.65
C HIS A 42 11.26 -2.71 -1.67
N LYS A 43 11.01 -3.74 -2.51
CA LYS A 43 9.85 -3.74 -3.36
C LYS A 43 8.59 -3.50 -2.54
N LYS A 44 7.71 -2.67 -3.10
CA LYS A 44 6.36 -2.49 -2.57
C LYS A 44 5.54 -3.73 -2.89
N ILE A 45 4.64 -4.09 -2.00
CA ILE A 45 3.78 -5.25 -2.16
C ILE A 45 2.38 -4.80 -2.59
N ILE A 46 1.83 -5.45 -3.59
CA ILE A 46 0.44 -5.30 -3.98
C ILE A 46 -0.26 -6.62 -3.68
N PHE A 47 -1.23 -6.58 -2.78
CA PHE A 47 -2.15 -7.69 -2.56
C PHE A 47 -3.36 -7.57 -3.48
N CYS A 48 -3.80 -8.68 -4.06
CA CYS A 48 -5.03 -8.78 -4.85
C CYS A 48 -5.80 -10.05 -4.49
N GLU A 49 -7.05 -10.13 -4.95
CA GLU A 49 -7.99 -11.16 -4.51
C GLU A 49 -7.73 -12.53 -5.12
N ASP A 50 -7.37 -12.56 -6.40
CA ASP A 50 -7.21 -13.80 -7.13
C ASP A 50 -6.04 -13.78 -8.11
N TYR A 51 -5.85 -14.92 -8.79
CA TYR A 51 -4.76 -15.09 -9.73
C TYR A 51 -4.97 -14.31 -11.05
N ALA A 52 -6.21 -14.13 -11.50
CA ALA A 52 -6.50 -13.36 -12.71
C ALA A 52 -6.16 -11.87 -12.51
N ALA A 53 -6.58 -11.30 -11.36
CA ALA A 53 -6.18 -9.96 -10.94
C ALA A 53 -4.65 -9.82 -10.88
N LYS A 54 -3.95 -10.78 -10.29
CA LYS A 54 -2.48 -10.81 -10.26
C LYS A 54 -1.89 -10.73 -11.65
N CYS A 55 -2.30 -11.60 -12.58
CA CYS A 55 -1.77 -11.64 -13.95
C CYS A 55 -1.98 -10.29 -14.67
N ILE A 56 -3.15 -9.68 -14.50
CA ILE A 56 -3.47 -8.38 -15.11
C ILE A 56 -2.55 -7.30 -14.54
N ILE A 57 -2.42 -7.22 -13.21
CA ILE A 57 -1.59 -6.21 -12.54
C ILE A 57 -0.12 -6.37 -12.96
N GLU A 58 0.42 -7.60 -12.95
CA GLU A 58 1.79 -7.87 -13.38
C GLU A 58 2.01 -7.47 -14.85
N SER A 59 1.06 -7.78 -15.73
CA SER A 59 1.14 -7.40 -17.15
C SER A 59 1.15 -5.87 -17.31
N ILE A 60 0.33 -5.15 -16.57
CA ILE A 60 0.32 -3.68 -16.58
C ILE A 60 1.65 -3.13 -16.06
N LEU A 61 2.16 -3.66 -14.95
CA LEU A 61 3.43 -3.22 -14.37
C LEU A 61 4.59 -3.44 -15.35
N GLN A 62 4.64 -4.58 -16.05
CA GLN A 62 5.61 -4.85 -17.09
C GLN A 62 5.48 -3.87 -18.26
N PHE A 63 4.26 -3.63 -18.74
CA PHE A 63 4.02 -2.68 -19.83
C PHE A 63 4.52 -1.28 -19.51
N ILE A 64 4.30 -0.80 -18.26
CA ILE A 64 4.79 0.51 -17.82
C ILE A 64 6.21 0.48 -17.24
N LYS A 65 6.92 -0.66 -17.31
CA LYS A 65 8.30 -0.87 -16.81
C LYS A 65 8.47 -0.53 -15.33
N LYS A 66 7.50 -0.95 -14.50
CA LYS A 66 7.48 -0.74 -13.04
C LYS A 66 7.49 -2.05 -12.25
N ASP A 67 7.56 -3.20 -12.92
CA ASP A 67 7.58 -4.54 -12.33
C ASP A 67 8.74 -4.77 -11.35
N VAL A 68 9.87 -4.07 -11.56
CA VAL A 68 11.03 -4.13 -10.65
C VAL A 68 10.76 -3.52 -9.27
N PHE A 69 9.75 -2.65 -9.14
CA PHE A 69 9.44 -1.93 -7.90
C PHE A 69 8.32 -2.56 -7.08
N PHE A 70 7.63 -3.57 -7.63
CA PHE A 70 6.47 -4.17 -6.99
C PHE A 70 6.53 -5.69 -7.05
N ASP A 71 6.10 -6.33 -5.96
CA ASP A 71 5.73 -7.74 -5.92
C ASP A 71 4.22 -7.85 -5.80
N VAL A 72 3.59 -8.60 -6.71
CA VAL A 72 2.15 -8.83 -6.72
C VAL A 72 1.84 -10.19 -6.12
N ILE A 73 1.05 -10.21 -5.06
CA ILE A 73 0.71 -11.41 -4.31
C ILE A 73 -0.81 -11.54 -4.27
N PHE A 74 -1.35 -12.63 -4.83
CA PHE A 74 -2.74 -12.95 -4.60
C PHE A 74 -2.90 -13.78 -3.32
N LEU A 75 -3.99 -13.56 -2.60
CA LEU A 75 -4.27 -14.23 -1.35
C LEU A 75 -5.55 -15.04 -1.47
N SER A 76 -5.43 -16.35 -1.29
CA SER A 76 -6.60 -17.24 -1.30
C SER A 76 -7.58 -16.89 -0.18
N GLY A 77 -8.86 -16.88 -0.50
CA GLY A 77 -9.94 -16.58 0.44
C GLY A 77 -10.68 -15.29 0.14
N GLY A 78 -10.32 -14.65 -0.99
CA GLY A 78 -11.04 -13.48 -1.52
C GLY A 78 -10.96 -12.26 -0.62
N GLU A 79 -11.74 -11.25 -0.99
CA GLU A 79 -11.83 -9.95 -0.34
C GLU A 79 -12.05 -10.02 1.18
N ALA A 80 -12.99 -10.86 1.64
CA ALA A 80 -13.30 -10.96 3.05
C ALA A 80 -12.06 -11.31 3.88
N THR A 81 -11.17 -12.15 3.34
CA THR A 81 -9.90 -12.50 3.98
C THR A 81 -8.91 -11.33 3.96
N LEU A 82 -8.79 -10.63 2.83
CA LEU A 82 -7.94 -9.44 2.70
C LEU A 82 -8.33 -8.38 3.73
N ILE A 83 -9.60 -8.05 3.82
CA ILE A 83 -10.11 -6.96 4.67
C ILE A 83 -10.18 -7.37 6.14
N THR A 84 -10.60 -8.60 6.48
CA THR A 84 -10.81 -8.98 7.88
C THR A 84 -9.57 -9.54 8.57
N LYS A 85 -8.64 -10.15 7.82
CA LYS A 85 -7.45 -10.78 8.39
C LYS A 85 -6.15 -10.02 8.12
N TYR A 86 -5.92 -9.63 6.86
CA TYR A 86 -4.64 -9.02 6.49
C TYR A 86 -4.59 -7.52 6.77
N LEU A 87 -5.65 -6.78 6.48
CA LEU A 87 -5.70 -5.33 6.72
C LEU A 87 -5.39 -4.96 8.18
N PRO A 88 -5.97 -5.63 9.22
CA PRO A 88 -5.63 -5.33 10.62
C PRO A 88 -4.14 -5.47 10.92
N THR A 89 -3.51 -6.50 10.38
CA THR A 89 -2.07 -6.73 10.55
C THR A 89 -1.25 -5.64 9.86
N ILE A 90 -1.57 -5.32 8.61
CA ILE A 90 -0.84 -4.32 7.83
C ILE A 90 -0.91 -2.95 8.50
N VAL A 91 -2.10 -2.53 8.90
CA VAL A 91 -2.33 -1.19 9.48
C VAL A 91 -1.76 -1.04 10.89
N SER A 92 -1.56 -2.15 11.62
CA SER A 92 -0.95 -2.11 12.96
C SER A 92 0.56 -1.92 12.94
N HIS A 93 1.24 -2.23 11.81
CA HIS A 93 2.68 -2.11 11.68
C HIS A 93 3.10 -0.87 10.90
N LYS A 94 3.81 0.05 11.55
CA LYS A 94 4.31 1.28 10.90
C LYS A 94 5.26 1.01 9.72
N ASP A 95 6.01 -0.09 9.78
CA ASP A 95 6.96 -0.45 8.73
C ASP A 95 6.29 -0.84 7.40
N PHE A 96 4.99 -1.12 7.42
CA PHE A 96 4.18 -1.42 6.23
C PHE A 96 3.51 -0.19 5.62
N GLU A 97 3.56 0.94 6.30
CA GLU A 97 3.00 2.19 5.80
C GLU A 97 3.68 2.57 4.47
N ASN A 98 2.89 2.86 3.45
CA ASN A 98 3.33 3.17 2.08
C ASN A 98 4.15 2.06 1.36
N LYS A 99 4.25 0.87 1.93
CA LYS A 99 4.94 -0.28 1.33
C LYS A 99 3.97 -1.35 0.82
N ILE A 100 2.81 -1.45 1.42
CA ILE A 100 1.80 -2.45 1.07
C ILE A 100 0.56 -1.75 0.54
N PHE A 101 0.08 -2.21 -0.59
CA PHE A 101 -1.12 -1.73 -1.27
C PHE A 101 -2.08 -2.89 -1.48
N MET A 102 -3.35 -2.59 -1.69
CA MET A 102 -4.35 -3.57 -2.11
C MET A 102 -5.02 -3.11 -3.38
N ILE A 103 -5.22 -4.02 -4.32
CA ILE A 103 -6.07 -3.81 -5.49
C ILE A 103 -7.19 -4.84 -5.42
N LEU A 104 -8.39 -4.35 -5.23
CA LEU A 104 -9.61 -5.14 -5.10
C LEU A 104 -10.41 -5.10 -6.40
N ASP A 105 -11.33 -6.01 -6.56
CA ASP A 105 -12.24 -6.02 -7.69
C ASP A 105 -13.16 -4.80 -7.69
N GLY A 106 -13.59 -4.38 -8.86
CA GLY A 106 -14.35 -3.13 -9.01
C GLY A 106 -15.74 -3.18 -8.38
N ASP A 107 -16.37 -4.36 -8.26
CA ASP A 107 -17.66 -4.54 -7.59
C ASP A 107 -17.59 -4.31 -6.06
N MET A 108 -16.37 -4.35 -5.52
CA MET A 108 -16.12 -4.09 -4.12
C MET A 108 -16.11 -2.60 -3.76
N LYS A 109 -15.99 -1.74 -4.74
CA LYS A 109 -15.98 -0.29 -4.54
C LYS A 109 -17.31 0.20 -4.00
N LYS A 110 -17.29 0.76 -2.80
CA LYS A 110 -18.47 1.34 -2.17
C LYS A 110 -18.62 2.83 -2.52
N GLU A 111 -19.85 3.31 -2.54
CA GLU A 111 -20.12 4.73 -2.81
C GLU A 111 -19.65 5.64 -1.66
N PHE A 112 -19.56 5.10 -0.45
CA PHE A 112 -19.15 5.87 0.71
C PHE A 112 -17.65 6.16 0.69
N LEU A 113 -17.29 7.44 0.62
CA LEU A 113 -15.92 7.92 0.74
C LEU A 113 -15.73 8.65 2.07
N PHE A 114 -14.90 8.09 2.91
CA PHE A 114 -14.50 8.76 4.15
C PHE A 114 -13.64 9.98 3.84
N SER A 115 -13.95 11.11 4.48
CA SER A 115 -13.16 12.34 4.38
C SER A 115 -12.64 12.77 5.74
N GLU A 116 -11.33 12.80 5.90
CA GLU A 116 -10.68 13.27 7.12
C GLU A 116 -11.07 14.73 7.45
N ARG A 117 -11.32 15.55 6.44
CA ARG A 117 -11.73 16.95 6.60
C ARG A 117 -13.09 17.11 7.31
N LYS A 118 -13.91 16.06 7.27
CA LYS A 118 -15.23 16.02 7.94
C LYS A 118 -15.15 15.42 9.34
N LEU A 119 -13.98 14.97 9.78
CA LEU A 119 -13.80 14.39 11.10
C LEU A 119 -13.66 15.49 12.15
N THR A 120 -14.70 15.68 12.96
CA THR A 120 -14.66 16.59 14.09
C THR A 120 -13.93 15.96 15.28
N VAL A 121 -13.50 16.77 16.24
CA VAL A 121 -12.88 16.27 17.49
C VAL A 121 -13.82 15.32 18.24
N GLU A 122 -15.11 15.59 18.24
CA GLU A 122 -16.12 14.75 18.86
C GLU A 122 -16.26 13.39 18.15
N ASN A 123 -16.42 13.42 16.82
CA ASN A 123 -16.55 12.20 16.00
C ASN A 123 -15.29 11.33 16.03
N SER A 124 -14.11 11.95 16.15
CA SER A 124 -12.84 11.21 16.24
C SER A 124 -12.67 10.41 17.53
N LYS A 125 -13.44 10.75 18.56
CA LYS A 125 -13.47 10.03 19.85
C LYS A 125 -14.69 9.11 20.01
N ASN A 126 -15.53 9.02 19.00
CA ASN A 126 -16.73 8.17 19.01
C ASN A 126 -16.47 6.86 18.24
N SER A 127 -16.18 5.80 18.98
CA SER A 127 -15.86 4.49 18.38
C SER A 127 -17.01 3.90 17.58
N ASN A 128 -18.28 4.12 17.99
CA ASN A 128 -19.44 3.64 17.25
C ASN A 128 -19.60 4.37 15.92
N TYR A 129 -19.42 5.69 15.89
CA TYR A 129 -19.42 6.46 14.64
C TYR A 129 -18.34 5.98 13.67
N LEU A 130 -17.12 5.81 14.18
CA LEU A 130 -15.99 5.36 13.37
C LEU A 130 -16.17 3.91 12.87
N LYS A 131 -16.73 3.03 13.70
CA LYS A 131 -17.10 1.66 13.31
C LYS A 131 -18.09 1.66 12.14
N GLU A 132 -19.12 2.49 12.20
CA GLU A 132 -20.09 2.64 11.11
C GLU A 132 -19.45 3.21 9.83
N CYS A 133 -18.52 4.15 9.96
CA CYS A 133 -17.74 4.65 8.81
C CYS A 133 -16.92 3.52 8.17
N VAL A 134 -16.22 2.71 8.97
CA VAL A 134 -15.46 1.54 8.48
C VAL A 134 -16.39 0.56 7.79
N LYS A 135 -17.52 0.21 8.40
CA LYS A 135 -18.50 -0.71 7.81
C LYS A 135 -19.03 -0.19 6.45
N LYS A 136 -19.33 1.09 6.34
CA LYS A 136 -19.76 1.70 5.07
C LYS A 136 -18.67 1.73 4.02
N THR A 137 -17.42 1.96 4.43
CA THR A 137 -16.26 2.02 3.53
C THR A 137 -15.91 0.65 2.96
N PHE A 138 -15.88 -0.38 3.81
CA PHE A 138 -15.46 -1.73 3.43
C PHE A 138 -16.62 -2.67 3.11
N GLY A 139 -17.86 -2.27 3.35
CA GLY A 139 -19.04 -3.13 3.17
C GLY A 139 -19.19 -4.22 4.24
N GLN A 140 -18.27 -4.31 5.19
CA GLN A 140 -18.24 -5.34 6.24
C GLN A 140 -17.63 -4.80 7.54
N GLU A 141 -17.86 -5.52 8.63
CA GLU A 141 -17.29 -5.17 9.92
C GLU A 141 -15.85 -5.68 10.03
N ILE A 142 -14.97 -4.82 10.52
CA ILE A 142 -13.59 -5.19 10.87
C ILE A 142 -13.48 -5.18 12.38
N ASN A 143 -13.11 -6.32 12.95
CA ASN A 143 -12.90 -6.41 14.39
C ASN A 143 -11.58 -5.72 14.77
N VAL A 144 -11.66 -4.92 15.84
CA VAL A 144 -10.50 -4.28 16.45
C VAL A 144 -10.30 -4.89 17.82
N PHE A 145 -9.11 -5.40 18.06
CA PHE A 145 -8.72 -5.99 19.33
C PHE A 145 -7.75 -5.02 20.04
N PRO A 146 -8.26 -4.18 20.96
CA PRO A 146 -7.40 -3.28 21.72
C PRO A 146 -6.55 -4.09 22.70
N ASP A 147 -5.37 -3.57 23.01
CA ASP A 147 -4.51 -4.14 24.04
C ASP A 147 -5.19 -4.13 25.43
N SER A 148 -4.69 -4.95 26.34
CA SER A 148 -5.16 -4.99 27.72
C SER A 148 -4.75 -3.71 28.44
N GLY A 149 -5.69 -2.79 28.64
CA GLY A 149 -5.43 -1.50 29.31
C GLY A 149 -6.70 -0.69 29.53
N ASN A 150 -6.56 0.46 30.19
CA ASN A 150 -7.69 1.33 30.52
C ASN A 150 -8.20 2.19 29.35
N ASN A 151 -7.43 2.31 28.26
CA ASN A 151 -7.75 3.19 27.12
C ASN A 151 -8.33 2.44 25.91
N LYS A 152 -9.10 1.38 26.13
CA LYS A 152 -9.64 0.52 25.06
C LYS A 152 -10.44 1.28 23.98
N GLU A 153 -11.29 2.22 24.40
CA GLU A 153 -12.11 2.99 23.46
C GLU A 153 -11.28 3.95 22.60
N GLN A 154 -10.27 4.58 23.20
CA GLN A 154 -9.35 5.41 22.41
C GLN A 154 -8.57 4.60 21.41
N GLN A 155 -8.05 3.43 21.78
CA GLN A 155 -7.34 2.53 20.87
C GLN A 155 -8.22 2.06 19.71
N LYS A 156 -9.51 1.75 19.98
CA LYS A 156 -10.46 1.43 18.89
C LYS A 156 -10.64 2.60 17.93
N CYS A 157 -10.81 3.80 18.42
CA CYS A 157 -10.96 4.99 17.59
C CYS A 157 -9.71 5.19 16.69
N GLU A 158 -8.52 5.08 17.28
CA GLU A 158 -7.25 5.21 16.54
C GLU A 158 -7.12 4.16 15.45
N MET A 159 -7.48 2.91 15.72
CA MET A 159 -7.43 1.83 14.74
C MET A 159 -8.45 2.03 13.61
N TYR A 160 -9.69 2.42 13.91
CA TYR A 160 -10.69 2.72 12.88
C TYR A 160 -10.25 3.87 11.98
N ILE A 161 -9.66 4.92 12.55
CA ILE A 161 -9.10 6.03 11.76
C ILE A 161 -7.97 5.54 10.86
N LYS A 162 -7.08 4.68 11.36
CA LYS A 162 -6.02 4.10 10.54
C LYS A 162 -6.58 3.27 9.39
N TYR A 163 -7.62 2.45 9.60
CA TYR A 163 -8.26 1.70 8.51
C TYR A 163 -8.82 2.62 7.43
N LEU A 164 -9.53 3.67 7.82
CA LEU A 164 -10.11 4.64 6.89
C LEU A 164 -9.03 5.41 6.11
N LYS A 165 -7.92 5.77 6.76
CA LYS A 165 -6.77 6.40 6.10
C LYS A 165 -6.09 5.44 5.13
N TYR A 166 -5.88 4.20 5.54
CA TYR A 166 -5.27 3.19 4.68
C TYR A 166 -6.14 2.93 3.44
N HIS A 167 -7.47 2.87 3.61
CA HIS A 167 -8.38 2.76 2.48
C HIS A 167 -8.16 3.89 1.46
N ASN A 168 -8.11 5.13 1.91
CA ASN A 168 -7.95 6.28 1.02
C ASN A 168 -6.59 6.34 0.32
N ASN A 169 -5.54 5.82 0.95
CA ASN A 169 -4.16 6.01 0.49
C ASN A 169 -3.57 4.76 -0.18
N SER A 170 -4.08 3.57 0.13
CA SER A 170 -3.40 2.32 -0.21
C SER A 170 -4.33 1.23 -0.77
N ILE A 171 -5.64 1.48 -0.85
CA ILE A 171 -6.59 0.56 -1.49
C ILE A 171 -7.08 1.17 -2.80
N TYR A 172 -6.98 0.39 -3.86
CA TYR A 172 -7.41 0.73 -5.21
C TYR A 172 -8.36 -0.35 -5.71
N TYR A 173 -9.09 -0.05 -6.77
CA TYR A 173 -10.07 -0.94 -7.36
C TYR A 173 -9.80 -1.10 -8.84
N LEU A 174 -10.00 -2.31 -9.35
CA LEU A 174 -9.99 -2.55 -10.79
C LEU A 174 -11.08 -1.71 -11.48
N PRO A 175 -10.85 -1.28 -12.72
CA PRO A 175 -11.81 -0.41 -13.43
C PRO A 175 -13.11 -1.12 -13.79
N ASP A 176 -13.08 -2.44 -13.98
CA ASP A 176 -14.25 -3.29 -14.22
C ASP A 176 -14.65 -4.06 -12.98
N LEU A 177 -15.87 -4.61 -12.97
CA LEU A 177 -16.43 -5.31 -11.81
C LEU A 177 -15.57 -6.50 -11.37
N THR A 178 -15.05 -7.26 -12.35
CA THR A 178 -14.15 -8.40 -12.09
C THR A 178 -12.99 -8.41 -13.07
N PRO A 179 -11.89 -9.12 -12.77
CA PRO A 179 -10.74 -9.25 -13.66
C PRO A 179 -11.10 -9.85 -15.03
N GLU A 180 -12.01 -10.82 -15.07
CA GLU A 180 -12.43 -11.48 -16.31
C GLU A 180 -13.10 -10.52 -17.29
N LEU A 181 -13.89 -9.56 -16.78
CA LEU A 181 -14.52 -8.55 -17.61
C LEU A 181 -13.50 -7.60 -18.27
N MET A 182 -12.34 -7.39 -17.65
CA MET A 182 -11.24 -6.64 -18.25
C MET A 182 -10.61 -7.38 -19.44
N LEU A 183 -10.60 -8.71 -19.40
CA LEU A 183 -10.02 -9.55 -20.46
C LEU A 183 -10.94 -9.69 -21.68
N LEU A 184 -12.23 -9.36 -21.54
CA LEU A 184 -13.23 -9.46 -22.63
C LEU A 184 -13.34 -8.19 -23.46
N LYS A 185 -12.65 -7.14 -23.11
CA LYS A 185 -12.63 -5.85 -23.84
C LYS A 185 -11.39 -5.68 -24.68
#